data_073365d87c1dc3b1c3545c83a28cff02
#
_entry.id   073365d87c1dc3b1c3545c83a28cff02
#
_cell.length_a   1.000
_cell.length_b   1.000
_cell.length_c   1.000
_cell.angle_alpha   90.00
_cell.angle_beta   90.00
_cell.angle_gamma   90.00
#
_symmetry.space_group_name_H-M   'P 1'
#
loop_
_entity.id
_entity.type
_entity.pdbx_description
1 polymer ?
#
loop_
_entity_poly.entity_id
_entity_poly.type
_entity_poly.pdbx_seq_one_letter_code
_entity_poly.pdbx_strand_id
1 'polypeptide(L)'
;MLRRLLIALATLLTCAAPAAAHPLLLISVDGLRPGDVLEADKRGLKIPTLRRFVRDGAYASGVRGVLPSLTYPSHTTLITGVSPARHGIFGNTTFDPLQINAGGWYWYASAIKVPTLWQAAKGAGLSVGNLHWPVSVGALGVDWNLPQYWRTGHDDDATLLAALATPGLLAELERSQGEPYAQGIVEDIDGDENRARFAVRLIAAHAPQFLTVYYTAYDHQQHQDGPDTASAHAVLERIDAAVAKVIAAEQKVHPDAVIALVSDHGFAPVSRETNLFRAFIDAGLITLGPDGRVQSWEAMPWPSGGSAAIVVARPGDIALQKKVSDVLNRLKADPSSGIAEILIPIEIGQAGGNPLASFYVNFKIGTSAGGFADQGKGLFGAPKNKGTHGWFPAAPEMRATFLIMGPGVPKGRALGEIDQRAIAPTLARIMGASLRTAEVPGLRF
;
A
#
# COMPACT_ATOMS: atom_id res chain seq x y z
N MET A 1 -63.47 36.22 -27.55
CA MET A 1 -62.21 35.98 -28.28
C MET A 1 -61.07 35.87 -27.26
N LEU A 2 -60.73 34.66 -26.81
CA LEU A 2 -59.68 34.37 -25.84
C LEU A 2 -58.40 34.00 -26.58
N ARG A 3 -57.36 34.84 -26.54
CA ARG A 3 -56.03 34.50 -27.02
C ARG A 3 -55.31 33.69 -25.96
N ARG A 4 -55.04 32.38 -26.24
CA ARG A 4 -54.17 31.51 -25.45
C ARG A 4 -52.72 31.85 -25.76
N LEU A 5 -51.95 32.38 -24.81
CA LEU A 5 -50.52 32.48 -24.84
C LEU A 5 -49.92 31.10 -24.46
N LEU A 6 -49.27 30.45 -25.40
CA LEU A 6 -48.42 29.28 -25.16
C LEU A 6 -47.00 29.78 -24.82
N ILE A 7 -46.61 29.66 -23.55
CA ILE A 7 -45.21 29.87 -23.12
C ILE A 7 -44.50 28.52 -23.30
N ALA A 8 -43.60 28.46 -24.30
CA ALA A 8 -42.70 27.34 -24.50
C ALA A 8 -41.53 27.47 -23.51
N LEU A 9 -41.51 26.59 -22.51
CA LEU A 9 -40.38 26.46 -21.57
C LEU A 9 -39.28 25.66 -22.27
N ALA A 10 -38.28 26.32 -22.82
CA ALA A 10 -37.09 25.69 -23.38
C ALA A 10 -36.19 25.24 -22.19
N THR A 11 -36.23 23.99 -21.86
CA THR A 11 -35.28 23.35 -20.92
C THR A 11 -33.92 23.26 -21.61
N LEU A 12 -33.01 24.18 -21.27
CA LEU A 12 -31.58 24.04 -21.62
C LEU A 12 -31.01 22.86 -20.88
N LEU A 13 -30.92 21.70 -21.53
CA LEU A 13 -30.03 20.63 -21.12
C LEU A 13 -28.60 21.15 -21.33
N THR A 14 -27.97 21.63 -20.27
CA THR A 14 -26.52 21.80 -20.24
C THR A 14 -25.88 20.42 -20.28
N CYS A 15 -25.53 19.93 -21.47
CA CYS A 15 -24.58 18.85 -21.61
C CYS A 15 -23.28 19.32 -20.99
N ALA A 16 -22.97 18.92 -19.75
CA ALA A 16 -21.64 19.06 -19.22
C ALA A 16 -20.70 18.34 -20.20
N ALA A 17 -19.80 19.07 -20.84
CA ALA A 17 -18.75 18.46 -21.65
C ALA A 17 -18.02 17.42 -20.79
N PRO A 18 -17.72 16.23 -21.32
CA PRO A 18 -16.92 15.27 -20.59
C PRO A 18 -15.62 15.97 -20.18
N ALA A 19 -15.24 15.87 -18.90
CA ALA A 19 -13.96 16.37 -18.42
C ALA A 19 -12.86 15.78 -19.31
N ALA A 20 -11.94 16.63 -19.78
CA ALA A 20 -10.84 16.17 -20.61
C ALA A 20 -10.08 15.05 -19.88
N ALA A 21 -9.83 13.95 -20.56
CA ALA A 21 -9.00 12.88 -20.05
C ALA A 21 -7.54 13.31 -20.08
N HIS A 22 -6.80 13.07 -19.01
CA HIS A 22 -5.39 13.42 -18.89
C HIS A 22 -4.53 12.18 -18.67
N PRO A 23 -3.30 12.15 -19.23
CA PRO A 23 -2.29 11.19 -18.80
C PRO A 23 -2.06 11.31 -17.28
N LEU A 24 -1.70 10.20 -16.64
CA LEU A 24 -1.54 10.11 -15.19
C LEU A 24 -0.22 9.44 -14.82
N LEU A 25 0.57 10.12 -14.02
CA LEU A 25 1.68 9.53 -13.29
C LEU A 25 1.26 9.34 -11.83
N LEU A 26 1.22 8.08 -11.36
CA LEU A 26 0.95 7.72 -9.97
C LEU A 26 2.24 7.24 -9.31
N ILE A 27 2.75 8.02 -8.36
CA ILE A 27 3.95 7.71 -7.59
C ILE A 27 3.52 7.27 -6.19
N SER A 28 4.06 6.16 -5.69
CA SER A 28 3.95 5.76 -4.29
C SER A 28 5.28 5.89 -3.58
N VAL A 29 5.29 6.47 -2.38
CA VAL A 29 6.42 6.49 -1.45
C VAL A 29 5.99 5.76 -0.18
N ASP A 30 6.55 4.57 0.05
CA ASP A 30 6.17 3.70 1.16
C ASP A 30 6.37 4.38 2.52
N GLY A 31 5.39 4.23 3.40
CA GLY A 31 5.45 4.75 4.77
C GLY A 31 5.52 6.29 4.90
N LEU A 32 5.24 7.06 3.83
CA LEU A 32 5.28 8.52 3.87
C LEU A 32 4.08 9.06 4.64
N ARG A 33 4.33 9.69 5.78
CA ARG A 33 3.31 10.28 6.64
C ARG A 33 2.90 11.67 6.13
N PRO A 34 1.63 12.09 6.27
CA PRO A 34 1.20 13.45 5.89
C PRO A 34 2.04 14.54 6.57
N GLY A 35 2.39 14.34 7.85
CA GLY A 35 3.19 15.28 8.64
C GLY A 35 4.60 15.50 8.08
N ASP A 36 5.19 14.52 7.38
CA ASP A 36 6.51 14.67 6.76
C ASP A 36 6.48 15.73 5.66
N VAL A 37 5.35 15.85 4.95
CA VAL A 37 5.16 16.84 3.88
C VAL A 37 4.56 18.15 4.42
N LEU A 38 3.51 18.07 5.20
CA LEU A 38 2.75 19.25 5.64
C LEU A 38 3.50 20.06 6.69
N GLU A 39 4.35 19.41 7.49
CA GLU A 39 5.15 20.01 8.54
C GLU A 39 6.66 19.98 8.22
N ALA A 40 7.04 19.83 6.96
CA ALA A 40 8.43 19.68 6.53
C ALA A 40 9.37 20.73 7.13
N ASP A 41 8.96 22.00 7.13
CA ASP A 41 9.75 23.10 7.66
C ASP A 41 10.03 22.95 9.17
N LYS A 42 9.02 22.49 9.95
CA LYS A 42 9.18 22.23 11.39
C LYS A 42 10.10 21.04 11.67
N ARG A 43 10.13 20.07 10.73
CA ARG A 43 10.97 18.88 10.82
C ARG A 43 12.37 19.07 10.23
N GLY A 44 12.64 20.23 9.61
CA GLY A 44 13.89 20.52 8.93
C GLY A 44 14.11 19.75 7.63
N LEU A 45 13.05 19.21 7.02
CA LEU A 45 13.08 18.42 5.79
C LEU A 45 13.20 19.30 4.55
N LYS A 46 14.16 18.98 3.67
CA LYS A 46 14.40 19.68 2.40
C LYS A 46 13.77 18.88 1.25
N ILE A 47 12.46 18.96 1.12
CA ILE A 47 11.65 18.21 0.14
C ILE A 47 10.84 19.17 -0.76
N PRO A 48 11.50 20.01 -1.57
CA PRO A 48 10.84 21.05 -2.36
C PRO A 48 9.83 20.50 -3.37
N THR A 49 10.07 19.30 -3.92
CA THR A 49 9.19 18.66 -4.90
C THR A 49 7.88 18.23 -4.26
N LEU A 50 7.92 17.55 -3.11
CA LEU A 50 6.71 17.16 -2.37
C LEU A 50 5.94 18.39 -1.87
N ARG A 51 6.65 19.42 -1.42
CA ARG A 51 6.06 20.71 -1.01
C ARG A 51 5.39 21.45 -2.17
N ARG A 52 5.85 21.26 -3.41
CA ARG A 52 5.21 21.82 -4.60
C ARG A 52 3.77 21.32 -4.77
N PHE A 53 3.46 20.06 -4.48
CA PHE A 53 2.09 19.53 -4.52
C PHE A 53 1.15 20.29 -3.58
N VAL A 54 1.62 20.62 -2.38
CA VAL A 54 0.82 21.38 -1.40
C VAL A 54 0.51 22.79 -1.90
N ARG A 55 1.47 23.43 -2.55
CA ARG A 55 1.31 24.81 -3.07
C ARG A 55 0.52 24.84 -4.39
N ASP A 56 0.85 23.95 -5.33
CA ASP A 56 0.40 24.02 -6.72
C ASP A 56 -0.72 23.01 -7.04
N GLY A 57 -1.19 22.24 -6.07
CA GLY A 57 -2.16 21.17 -6.23
C GLY A 57 -3.11 21.03 -5.04
N ALA A 58 -3.66 19.83 -4.85
CA ALA A 58 -4.52 19.47 -3.73
C ALA A 58 -3.85 18.38 -2.87
N TYR A 59 -4.18 18.35 -1.58
CA TYR A 59 -3.59 17.43 -0.61
C TYR A 59 -4.59 17.02 0.47
N ALA A 60 -4.48 15.78 0.93
CA ALA A 60 -5.20 15.32 2.11
C ALA A 60 -4.43 15.70 3.39
N SER A 61 -5.14 16.05 4.46
CA SER A 61 -4.54 16.18 5.79
C SER A 61 -4.16 14.81 6.37
N GLY A 62 -4.73 13.76 5.84
CA GLY A 62 -4.44 12.35 6.12
C GLY A 62 -5.33 11.45 5.27
N VAL A 63 -4.80 10.28 4.95
CA VAL A 63 -5.57 9.22 4.27
C VAL A 63 -5.82 8.11 5.28
N ARG A 64 -7.08 7.82 5.56
CA ARG A 64 -7.44 6.66 6.36
C ARG A 64 -7.32 5.40 5.50
N GLY A 65 -6.35 4.56 5.87
CA GLY A 65 -6.02 3.30 5.21
C GLY A 65 -7.06 2.20 5.43
N VAL A 66 -6.69 0.98 5.06
CA VAL A 66 -7.49 -0.25 5.19
C VAL A 66 -6.94 -1.16 6.29
N LEU A 67 -7.70 -2.20 6.64
CA LEU A 67 -7.30 -3.21 7.63
C LEU A 67 -6.80 -4.48 6.92
N PRO A 68 -5.52 -4.85 7.09
CA PRO A 68 -4.46 -4.17 7.84
C PRO A 68 -3.84 -2.97 7.11
N SER A 69 -3.21 -2.04 7.86
CA SER A 69 -2.42 -0.93 7.31
C SER A 69 -1.04 -1.43 6.89
N LEU A 70 -1.02 -2.26 5.85
CA LEU A 70 0.18 -2.92 5.30
C LEU A 70 0.38 -2.58 3.83
N THR A 71 1.61 -2.70 3.37
CA THR A 71 2.05 -2.37 2.01
C THR A 71 1.18 -2.99 0.92
N TYR A 72 1.09 -4.32 0.86
CA TYR A 72 0.41 -4.99 -0.25
C TYR A 72 -1.12 -4.83 -0.24
N PRO A 73 -1.82 -4.97 0.90
CA PRO A 73 -3.25 -4.65 0.98
C PRO A 73 -3.56 -3.21 0.60
N SER A 74 -2.77 -2.24 1.10
CA SER A 74 -2.98 -0.82 0.82
C SER A 74 -2.71 -0.45 -0.64
N HIS A 75 -1.58 -0.92 -1.23
CA HIS A 75 -1.28 -0.70 -2.64
C HIS A 75 -2.34 -1.32 -3.56
N THR A 76 -2.88 -2.49 -3.18
CA THR A 76 -3.99 -3.10 -3.93
C THR A 76 -5.26 -2.24 -3.82
N THR A 77 -5.55 -1.68 -2.63
CA THR A 77 -6.67 -0.73 -2.48
C THR A 77 -6.47 0.54 -3.31
N LEU A 78 -5.24 1.09 -3.37
CA LEU A 78 -4.90 2.28 -4.15
C LEU A 78 -5.14 2.11 -5.66
N ILE A 79 -5.10 0.87 -6.19
CA ILE A 79 -5.34 0.59 -7.61
C ILE A 79 -6.67 -0.11 -7.89
N THR A 80 -7.47 -0.45 -6.87
CA THR A 80 -8.78 -1.12 -7.05
C THR A 80 -9.95 -0.32 -6.50
N GLY A 81 -9.72 0.54 -5.50
CA GLY A 81 -10.77 1.32 -4.82
C GLY A 81 -11.67 0.48 -3.92
N VAL A 82 -11.23 -0.72 -3.52
CA VAL A 82 -11.98 -1.60 -2.63
C VAL A 82 -11.14 -2.06 -1.43
N SER A 83 -11.81 -2.55 -0.40
CA SER A 83 -11.19 -3.08 0.81
C SER A 83 -10.52 -4.44 0.62
N PRO A 84 -9.60 -4.88 1.51
CA PRO A 84 -8.98 -6.19 1.50
C PRO A 84 -9.95 -7.35 1.41
N ALA A 85 -11.08 -7.28 2.10
CA ALA A 85 -12.15 -8.29 2.03
C ALA A 85 -12.62 -8.56 0.59
N ARG A 86 -12.59 -7.54 -0.28
CA ARG A 86 -13.05 -7.65 -1.67
C ARG A 86 -11.94 -7.91 -2.67
N HIS A 87 -10.76 -7.29 -2.51
CA HIS A 87 -9.68 -7.53 -3.47
C HIS A 87 -8.85 -8.78 -3.16
N GLY A 88 -8.94 -9.37 -1.96
CA GLY A 88 -8.36 -10.68 -1.65
C GLY A 88 -6.90 -10.67 -1.18
N ILE A 89 -6.26 -9.52 -1.06
CA ILE A 89 -4.89 -9.37 -0.55
C ILE A 89 -4.98 -8.97 0.92
N PHE A 90 -4.62 -9.89 1.83
CA PHE A 90 -4.88 -9.76 3.26
C PHE A 90 -3.64 -9.47 4.10
N GLY A 91 -2.47 -9.52 3.50
CA GLY A 91 -1.17 -9.28 4.14
C GLY A 91 -0.12 -9.07 3.07
N ASN A 92 1.12 -8.84 3.46
CA ASN A 92 2.26 -8.85 2.53
C ASN A 92 2.58 -10.29 2.10
N THR A 93 2.49 -11.24 3.05
CA THR A 93 2.67 -12.68 2.81
C THR A 93 1.34 -13.42 2.80
N THR A 94 1.28 -14.54 2.11
CA THR A 94 0.14 -15.46 2.13
C THR A 94 0.01 -16.13 3.49
N PHE A 95 -1.19 -16.60 3.84
CA PHE A 95 -1.38 -17.37 5.07
C PHE A 95 -0.65 -18.71 4.99
N ASP A 96 0.30 -18.92 5.89
CA ASP A 96 1.10 -20.16 6.00
C ASP A 96 1.03 -20.73 7.42
N PRO A 97 0.02 -21.52 7.74
CA PRO A 97 -0.15 -22.04 9.09
C PRO A 97 0.93 -23.04 9.51
N LEU A 98 1.64 -23.64 8.56
CA LEU A 98 2.73 -24.57 8.86
C LEU A 98 4.10 -23.90 8.93
N GLN A 99 4.18 -22.60 8.62
CA GLN A 99 5.41 -21.80 8.63
C GLN A 99 6.53 -22.38 7.75
N ILE A 100 6.16 -22.98 6.61
CA ILE A 100 7.09 -23.62 5.68
C ILE A 100 7.47 -22.73 4.49
N ASN A 101 6.72 -21.67 4.26
CA ASN A 101 6.92 -20.72 3.16
C ASN A 101 6.96 -19.27 3.68
N ALA A 102 7.95 -18.96 4.52
CA ALA A 102 8.13 -17.61 5.07
C ALA A 102 8.34 -16.53 3.99
N GLY A 103 8.79 -16.91 2.78
CA GLY A 103 8.93 -16.04 1.59
C GLY A 103 7.71 -16.02 0.67
N GLY A 104 6.56 -16.53 1.09
CA GLY A 104 5.34 -16.60 0.30
C GLY A 104 4.60 -15.27 0.19
N TRP A 105 5.23 -14.26 -0.38
CA TRP A 105 4.62 -12.96 -0.61
C TRP A 105 3.59 -12.99 -1.75
N TYR A 106 2.63 -12.06 -1.71
CA TYR A 106 1.64 -11.87 -2.78
C TYR A 106 2.28 -11.20 -4.00
N TRP A 107 3.02 -11.92 -4.83
CA TRP A 107 3.66 -11.37 -6.04
C TRP A 107 2.70 -11.22 -7.21
N TYR A 108 1.80 -12.19 -7.37
CA TYR A 108 1.01 -12.38 -8.58
C TYR A 108 -0.28 -11.55 -8.58
N ALA A 109 -0.47 -10.74 -9.62
CA ALA A 109 -1.69 -9.96 -9.82
C ALA A 109 -2.96 -10.83 -9.95
N SER A 110 -2.82 -12.11 -10.31
CA SER A 110 -3.93 -13.07 -10.33
C SER A 110 -4.57 -13.33 -8.96
N ALA A 111 -3.90 -12.96 -7.87
CA ALA A 111 -4.48 -13.01 -6.53
C ALA A 111 -5.51 -11.89 -6.29
N ILE A 112 -5.48 -10.80 -7.08
CA ILE A 112 -6.44 -9.69 -6.99
C ILE A 112 -7.77 -10.12 -7.62
N LYS A 113 -8.85 -10.07 -6.84
CA LYS A 113 -10.17 -10.60 -7.23
C LYS A 113 -11.10 -9.60 -7.92
N VAL A 114 -10.65 -8.38 -8.15
CA VAL A 114 -11.43 -7.29 -8.75
C VAL A 114 -10.62 -6.55 -9.81
N PRO A 115 -11.26 -5.86 -10.77
CA PRO A 115 -10.55 -5.04 -11.74
C PRO A 115 -9.68 -3.96 -11.10
N THR A 116 -8.52 -3.71 -11.74
CA THR A 116 -7.54 -2.71 -11.32
C THR A 116 -7.62 -1.44 -12.17
N LEU A 117 -6.98 -0.36 -11.71
CA LEU A 117 -6.79 0.88 -12.51
C LEU A 117 -6.05 0.60 -13.82
N TRP A 118 -5.11 -0.33 -13.87
CA TRP A 118 -4.40 -0.72 -15.09
C TRP A 118 -5.39 -1.27 -16.14
N GLN A 119 -6.28 -2.19 -15.72
CA GLN A 119 -7.31 -2.73 -16.59
C GLN A 119 -8.33 -1.65 -17.00
N ALA A 120 -8.70 -0.75 -16.10
CA ALA A 120 -9.62 0.34 -16.40
C ALA A 120 -9.00 1.33 -17.41
N ALA A 121 -7.75 1.70 -17.25
CA ALA A 121 -7.00 2.56 -18.18
C ALA A 121 -6.87 1.88 -19.55
N LYS A 122 -6.48 0.60 -19.58
CA LYS A 122 -6.40 -0.19 -20.82
C LYS A 122 -7.75 -0.30 -21.54
N GLY A 123 -8.83 -0.51 -20.77
CA GLY A 123 -10.20 -0.52 -21.29
C GLY A 123 -10.67 0.82 -21.87
N ALA A 124 -10.08 1.92 -21.44
CA ALA A 124 -10.26 3.27 -21.99
C ALA A 124 -9.33 3.56 -23.19
N GLY A 125 -8.52 2.59 -23.63
CA GLY A 125 -7.61 2.71 -24.76
C GLY A 125 -6.25 3.35 -24.43
N LEU A 126 -5.94 3.54 -23.14
CA LEU A 126 -4.67 4.12 -22.73
C LEU A 126 -3.54 3.10 -22.75
N SER A 127 -2.33 3.57 -23.02
CA SER A 127 -1.09 2.80 -22.82
C SER A 127 -0.67 2.86 -21.35
N VAL A 128 -0.24 1.70 -20.80
CA VAL A 128 -0.02 1.54 -19.36
C VAL A 128 1.37 1.01 -19.06
N GLY A 129 2.11 1.70 -18.19
CA GLY A 129 3.39 1.28 -17.65
C GLY A 129 3.29 0.99 -16.14
N ASN A 130 4.12 0.08 -15.68
CA ASN A 130 4.33 -0.19 -14.27
C ASN A 130 5.80 -0.38 -13.95
N LEU A 131 6.24 0.26 -12.88
CA LEU A 131 7.57 0.08 -12.34
C LEU A 131 7.49 -0.15 -10.83
N HIS A 132 7.77 -1.39 -10.43
CA HIS A 132 7.93 -1.85 -9.07
C HIS A 132 6.67 -1.85 -8.19
N TRP A 133 5.45 -1.64 -8.73
CA TRP A 133 4.23 -1.69 -7.90
C TRP A 133 4.00 -3.09 -7.32
N PRO A 134 3.58 -3.22 -6.03
CA PRO A 134 3.30 -4.52 -5.41
C PRO A 134 2.16 -5.28 -6.10
N VAL A 135 2.19 -6.61 -5.99
CA VAL A 135 1.16 -7.52 -6.55
C VAL A 135 0.97 -7.30 -8.06
N SER A 136 2.06 -7.06 -8.79
CA SER A 136 2.00 -6.71 -10.21
C SER A 136 2.59 -7.75 -11.16
N VAL A 137 3.11 -8.88 -10.66
CA VAL A 137 3.59 -9.96 -11.53
C VAL A 137 2.43 -10.53 -12.34
N GLY A 138 2.55 -10.48 -13.68
CA GLY A 138 1.52 -10.90 -14.60
C GLY A 138 0.26 -10.01 -14.62
N ALA A 139 0.38 -8.74 -14.24
CA ALA A 139 -0.74 -7.81 -14.20
C ALA A 139 -1.38 -7.60 -15.57
N LEU A 140 -2.69 -7.83 -15.66
CA LEU A 140 -3.46 -7.59 -16.86
C LEU A 140 -3.64 -6.08 -17.11
N GLY A 141 -3.56 -5.67 -18.38
CA GLY A 141 -3.74 -4.28 -18.79
C GLY A 141 -2.49 -3.42 -18.68
N VAL A 142 -1.33 -3.99 -18.33
CA VAL A 142 -0.03 -3.32 -18.31
C VAL A 142 0.76 -3.70 -19.56
N ASP A 143 1.17 -2.72 -20.35
CA ASP A 143 1.94 -2.92 -21.58
C ASP A 143 3.44 -3.10 -21.27
N TRP A 144 3.96 -2.28 -20.34
CA TRP A 144 5.36 -2.28 -19.92
C TRP A 144 5.44 -2.47 -18.43
N ASN A 145 5.76 -3.69 -17.98
CA ASN A 145 5.75 -4.10 -16.59
C ASN A 145 7.17 -4.50 -16.13
N LEU A 146 7.72 -3.74 -15.20
CA LEU A 146 8.83 -4.18 -14.33
C LEU A 146 8.23 -4.39 -12.93
N PRO A 147 7.76 -5.62 -12.60
CA PRO A 147 7.00 -5.87 -11.38
C PRO A 147 7.89 -5.89 -10.14
N GLN A 148 7.30 -5.61 -8.97
CA GLN A 148 7.92 -5.97 -7.72
C GLN A 148 7.70 -7.44 -7.42
N TYR A 149 8.75 -8.09 -6.92
CA TYR A 149 8.65 -9.33 -6.16
C TYR A 149 9.60 -9.21 -4.95
N TRP A 150 9.15 -9.69 -3.80
CA TRP A 150 9.93 -9.58 -2.57
C TRP A 150 10.85 -10.78 -2.42
N ARG A 151 12.03 -10.66 -2.92
CA ARG A 151 13.16 -11.57 -2.76
C ARG A 151 14.43 -10.81 -3.11
N THR A 152 15.34 -10.65 -2.21
CA THR A 152 16.58 -9.91 -2.43
C THR A 152 17.81 -10.71 -1.96
N GLY A 153 18.95 -10.46 -2.60
CA GLY A 153 20.22 -11.04 -2.22
C GLY A 153 20.44 -12.48 -2.72
N HIS A 154 19.74 -12.88 -3.78
CA HIS A 154 19.96 -14.15 -4.47
C HIS A 154 20.65 -13.95 -5.82
N ASP A 155 21.57 -14.83 -6.18
CA ASP A 155 22.38 -14.72 -7.41
C ASP A 155 21.53 -14.71 -8.70
N ASP A 156 20.31 -15.27 -8.66
CA ASP A 156 19.40 -15.36 -9.80
C ASP A 156 18.31 -14.27 -9.84
N ASP A 157 18.36 -13.26 -8.96
CA ASP A 157 17.35 -12.21 -8.88
C ASP A 157 17.18 -11.44 -10.21
N ALA A 158 18.26 -11.12 -10.89
CA ALA A 158 18.20 -10.45 -12.20
C ALA A 158 17.55 -11.35 -13.27
N THR A 159 17.82 -12.65 -13.25
CA THR A 159 17.21 -13.63 -14.16
C THR A 159 15.72 -13.77 -13.89
N LEU A 160 15.33 -13.83 -12.61
CA LEU A 160 13.93 -13.90 -12.21
C LEU A 160 13.17 -12.63 -12.62
N LEU A 161 13.73 -11.44 -12.40
CA LEU A 161 13.12 -10.20 -12.85
C LEU A 161 12.91 -10.18 -14.37
N ALA A 162 13.92 -10.60 -15.15
CA ALA A 162 13.79 -10.66 -16.61
C ALA A 162 12.68 -11.61 -17.07
N ALA A 163 12.46 -12.72 -16.34
CA ALA A 163 11.38 -13.67 -16.61
C ALA A 163 10.00 -13.16 -16.21
N LEU A 164 9.90 -12.30 -15.19
CA LEU A 164 8.64 -11.75 -14.66
C LEU A 164 8.22 -10.44 -15.33
N ALA A 165 9.16 -9.72 -15.92
CA ALA A 165 8.92 -8.47 -16.64
C ALA A 165 8.25 -8.68 -17.99
N THR A 166 7.73 -7.60 -18.60
CA THR A 166 7.34 -7.65 -20.02
C THR A 166 8.51 -8.14 -20.87
N PRO A 167 8.31 -9.14 -21.75
CA PRO A 167 9.39 -9.74 -22.52
C PRO A 167 10.23 -8.69 -23.28
N GLY A 168 11.55 -8.69 -23.06
CA GLY A 168 12.50 -7.80 -23.71
C GLY A 168 12.62 -6.41 -23.09
N LEU A 169 11.68 -5.96 -22.27
CA LEU A 169 11.65 -4.61 -21.68
C LEU A 169 12.88 -4.31 -20.81
N LEU A 170 13.22 -5.22 -19.90
CA LEU A 170 14.38 -5.03 -19.03
C LEU A 170 15.65 -4.81 -19.83
N ALA A 171 15.95 -5.69 -20.79
CA ALA A 171 17.13 -5.61 -21.63
C ALA A 171 17.14 -4.35 -22.53
N GLU A 172 15.99 -3.88 -22.97
CA GLU A 172 15.85 -2.62 -23.72
C GLU A 172 16.25 -1.41 -22.86
N LEU A 173 15.67 -1.32 -21.66
CA LEU A 173 15.89 -0.20 -20.75
C LEU A 173 17.34 -0.18 -20.23
N GLU A 174 17.92 -1.34 -19.89
CA GLU A 174 19.31 -1.46 -19.45
C GLU A 174 20.30 -1.00 -20.55
N ARG A 175 20.09 -1.44 -21.80
CA ARG A 175 20.91 -0.96 -22.92
C ARG A 175 20.81 0.55 -23.12
N SER A 176 19.62 1.11 -22.98
CA SER A 176 19.43 2.55 -23.18
C SER A 176 19.94 3.38 -22.00
N GLN A 177 19.95 2.81 -20.79
CA GLN A 177 20.45 3.45 -19.58
C GLN A 177 21.97 3.30 -19.44
N GLY A 178 22.56 2.21 -19.96
CA GLY A 178 23.97 1.88 -19.82
C GLY A 178 24.35 1.32 -18.44
N GLU A 179 23.34 0.93 -17.64
CA GLU A 179 23.52 0.30 -16.33
C GLU A 179 22.47 -0.79 -16.09
N PRO A 180 22.73 -1.79 -15.24
CA PRO A 180 21.75 -2.81 -14.88
C PRO A 180 20.68 -2.27 -13.93
N TYR A 181 19.47 -2.85 -14.03
CA TYR A 181 18.39 -2.62 -13.06
C TYR A 181 18.58 -3.39 -11.74
N ALA A 182 19.62 -4.18 -11.62
CA ALA A 182 19.82 -5.06 -10.46
C ALA A 182 19.70 -4.34 -9.10
N GLN A 183 20.13 -3.08 -9.02
CA GLN A 183 19.97 -2.24 -7.83
C GLN A 183 18.52 -1.87 -7.55
N GLY A 184 17.64 -1.79 -8.55
CA GLY A 184 16.23 -1.47 -8.39
C GLY A 184 15.39 -2.56 -7.72
N ILE A 185 15.99 -3.71 -7.41
CA ILE A 185 15.33 -4.80 -6.66
C ILE A 185 15.46 -4.57 -5.15
N VAL A 186 16.54 -3.92 -4.68
CA VAL A 186 16.77 -3.68 -3.26
C VAL A 186 15.95 -2.53 -2.71
N GLU A 187 15.71 -2.54 -1.39
CA GLU A 187 14.84 -1.57 -0.72
C GLU A 187 15.55 -0.32 -0.20
N ASP A 188 16.86 -0.20 -0.40
CA ASP A 188 17.61 0.98 -0.01
C ASP A 188 17.41 2.16 -0.97
N ILE A 189 17.94 3.31 -0.59
CA ILE A 189 17.80 4.54 -1.39
C ILE A 189 18.52 4.48 -2.74
N ASP A 190 19.58 3.71 -2.87
CA ASP A 190 20.26 3.53 -4.15
C ASP A 190 19.39 2.71 -5.11
N GLY A 191 18.62 1.75 -4.58
CA GLY A 191 17.56 1.06 -5.31
C GLY A 191 16.46 1.99 -5.81
N ASP A 192 15.98 2.90 -4.97
CA ASP A 192 14.96 3.90 -5.37
C ASP A 192 15.49 4.85 -6.45
N GLU A 193 16.74 5.31 -6.34
CA GLU A 193 17.35 6.14 -7.37
C GLU A 193 17.57 5.39 -8.70
N ASN A 194 17.91 4.10 -8.63
CA ASN A 194 17.97 3.25 -9.82
C ASN A 194 16.57 3.12 -10.45
N ARG A 195 15.53 2.83 -9.66
CA ARG A 195 14.12 2.81 -10.12
C ARG A 195 13.72 4.13 -10.79
N ALA A 196 14.09 5.27 -10.21
CA ALA A 196 13.81 6.58 -10.81
C ALA A 196 14.47 6.76 -12.18
N ARG A 197 15.74 6.34 -12.34
CA ARG A 197 16.43 6.39 -13.63
C ARG A 197 15.72 5.54 -14.68
N PHE A 198 15.29 4.33 -14.29
CA PHE A 198 14.56 3.42 -15.18
C PHE A 198 13.15 3.93 -15.50
N ALA A 199 12.45 4.57 -14.54
CA ALA A 199 11.18 5.24 -14.81
C ALA A 199 11.34 6.34 -15.86
N VAL A 200 12.38 7.18 -15.75
CA VAL A 200 12.70 8.22 -16.75
C VAL A 200 12.95 7.60 -18.14
N ARG A 201 13.64 6.46 -18.21
CA ARG A 201 13.89 5.75 -19.48
C ARG A 201 12.63 5.14 -20.07
N LEU A 202 11.79 4.51 -19.23
CA LEU A 202 10.53 3.95 -19.66
C LEU A 202 9.60 5.05 -20.23
N ILE A 203 9.50 6.19 -19.55
CA ILE A 203 8.74 7.36 -20.03
C ILE A 203 9.32 7.85 -21.38
N ALA A 204 10.62 8.00 -21.49
CA ALA A 204 11.26 8.50 -22.72
C ALA A 204 11.10 7.53 -23.90
N ALA A 205 11.12 6.23 -23.68
CA ALA A 205 11.02 5.21 -24.71
C ALA A 205 9.57 4.96 -25.16
N HIS A 206 8.61 4.98 -24.24
CA HIS A 206 7.26 4.47 -24.48
C HIS A 206 6.14 5.48 -24.21
N ALA A 207 6.41 6.57 -23.49
CA ALA A 207 5.43 7.59 -23.13
C ALA A 207 4.07 7.02 -22.66
N PRO A 208 4.01 6.13 -21.62
CA PRO A 208 2.77 5.53 -21.18
C PRO A 208 1.81 6.61 -20.67
N GLN A 209 0.54 6.53 -21.09
CA GLN A 209 -0.49 7.48 -20.65
C GLN A 209 -0.95 7.27 -19.21
N PHE A 210 -0.69 6.08 -18.67
CA PHE A 210 -0.79 5.79 -17.24
C PHE A 210 0.48 5.05 -16.78
N LEU A 211 1.18 5.63 -15.83
CA LEU A 211 2.37 5.02 -15.24
C LEU A 211 2.25 4.93 -13.72
N THR A 212 2.53 3.77 -13.16
CA THR A 212 2.71 3.57 -11.72
C THR A 212 4.19 3.39 -11.39
N VAL A 213 4.68 4.09 -10.37
CA VAL A 213 6.07 4.00 -9.86
C VAL A 213 6.05 3.90 -8.35
N TYR A 214 6.85 3.00 -7.76
CA TYR A 214 6.88 2.77 -6.33
C TYR A 214 8.29 2.83 -5.76
N TYR A 215 8.44 3.56 -4.65
CA TYR A 215 9.67 3.76 -3.88
C TYR A 215 9.52 3.16 -2.48
N THR A 216 10.51 2.40 -2.03
CA THR A 216 10.46 1.57 -0.81
C THR A 216 11.41 2.05 0.29
N ALA A 217 12.45 2.81 -0.06
CA ALA A 217 13.58 3.07 0.83
C ALA A 217 13.21 3.84 2.10
N TYR A 218 12.16 4.68 2.05
CA TYR A 218 11.77 5.48 3.22
C TYR A 218 11.17 4.60 4.32
N ASP A 219 10.26 3.68 3.97
CA ASP A 219 9.73 2.66 4.88
C ASP A 219 10.85 1.80 5.46
N HIS A 220 11.70 1.26 4.58
CA HIS A 220 12.83 0.42 4.99
C HIS A 220 13.74 1.12 6.02
N GLN A 221 14.10 2.38 5.78
CA GLN A 221 14.93 3.16 6.71
C GLN A 221 14.21 3.43 8.03
N GLN A 222 12.90 3.68 7.99
CA GLN A 222 12.11 3.86 9.21
C GLN A 222 12.00 2.57 10.04
N HIS A 223 11.98 1.39 9.40
CA HIS A 223 12.09 0.12 10.10
C HIS A 223 13.42 -0.04 10.81
N GLN A 224 14.52 0.33 10.17
CA GLN A 224 15.89 0.16 10.72
C GLN A 224 16.18 1.12 11.88
N ASP A 225 15.92 2.40 11.70
CA ASP A 225 16.36 3.45 12.63
C ASP A 225 15.22 4.09 13.41
N GLY A 226 13.98 3.86 13.00
CA GLY A 226 12.79 4.53 13.50
C GLY A 226 12.42 5.75 12.66
N PRO A 227 11.16 6.18 12.72
CA PRO A 227 10.71 7.41 12.09
C PRO A 227 11.33 8.65 12.80
N ASP A 228 11.35 9.79 12.11
CA ASP A 228 11.87 11.08 12.60
C ASP A 228 13.38 11.11 12.93
N THR A 229 14.16 10.19 12.37
CA THR A 229 15.62 10.16 12.50
C THR A 229 16.30 10.91 11.35
N ALA A 230 17.54 11.36 11.58
CA ALA A 230 18.32 12.04 10.55
C ALA A 230 18.55 11.16 9.31
N SER A 231 18.73 9.84 9.48
CA SER A 231 18.87 8.87 8.39
C SER A 231 17.59 8.74 7.56
N ALA A 232 16.44 8.63 8.22
CA ALA A 232 15.15 8.60 7.52
C ALA A 232 14.88 9.91 6.75
N HIS A 233 15.19 11.06 7.35
CA HIS A 233 15.07 12.37 6.69
C HIS A 233 15.97 12.46 5.45
N ALA A 234 17.24 12.02 5.55
CA ALA A 234 18.17 12.03 4.43
C ALA A 234 17.68 11.14 3.26
N VAL A 235 17.08 9.98 3.56
CA VAL A 235 16.47 9.12 2.54
C VAL A 235 15.29 9.83 1.86
N LEU A 236 14.40 10.45 2.61
CA LEU A 236 13.25 11.17 2.04
C LEU A 236 13.67 12.35 1.17
N GLU A 237 14.72 13.08 1.53
CA GLU A 237 15.28 14.17 0.71
C GLU A 237 15.84 13.65 -0.63
N ARG A 238 16.48 12.48 -0.65
CA ARG A 238 16.95 11.83 -1.88
C ARG A 238 15.77 11.33 -2.73
N ILE A 239 14.72 10.78 -2.11
CA ILE A 239 13.48 10.40 -2.82
C ILE A 239 12.81 11.63 -3.45
N ASP A 240 12.73 12.76 -2.76
CA ASP A 240 12.20 14.01 -3.31
C ASP A 240 12.91 14.42 -4.60
N ALA A 241 14.25 14.32 -4.62
CA ALA A 241 15.05 14.60 -5.80
C ALA A 241 14.85 13.56 -6.93
N ALA A 242 14.64 12.28 -6.58
CA ALA A 242 14.31 11.22 -7.53
C ALA A 242 12.93 11.45 -8.17
N VAL A 243 11.93 11.76 -7.36
CA VAL A 243 10.56 12.12 -7.79
C VAL A 243 10.58 13.32 -8.74
N ALA A 244 11.39 14.35 -8.45
CA ALA A 244 11.53 15.51 -9.34
C ALA A 244 11.96 15.12 -10.76
N LYS A 245 12.91 14.19 -10.90
CA LYS A 245 13.41 13.72 -12.20
C LYS A 245 12.32 12.99 -12.99
N VAL A 246 11.55 12.13 -12.32
CA VAL A 246 10.46 11.38 -12.97
C VAL A 246 9.32 12.32 -13.40
N ILE A 247 8.94 13.27 -12.55
CA ILE A 247 7.93 14.29 -12.89
C ILE A 247 8.40 15.13 -14.11
N ALA A 248 9.66 15.55 -14.13
CA ALA A 248 10.20 16.33 -15.24
C ALA A 248 10.20 15.53 -16.56
N ALA A 249 10.51 14.23 -16.51
CA ALA A 249 10.43 13.36 -17.68
C ALA A 249 8.99 13.20 -18.18
N GLU A 250 8.03 12.98 -17.27
CA GLU A 250 6.61 12.88 -17.61
C GLU A 250 6.08 14.16 -18.24
N GLN A 251 6.33 15.31 -17.63
CA GLN A 251 5.88 16.61 -18.14
C GLN A 251 6.50 16.99 -19.48
N LYS A 252 7.64 16.39 -19.85
CA LYS A 252 8.28 16.58 -21.17
C LYS A 252 7.51 15.85 -22.29
N VAL A 253 6.98 14.66 -22.01
CA VAL A 253 6.24 13.85 -23.01
C VAL A 253 4.73 14.13 -22.95
N HIS A 254 4.21 14.40 -21.75
CA HIS A 254 2.81 14.73 -21.50
C HIS A 254 2.71 16.05 -20.69
N PRO A 255 2.76 17.23 -21.35
CA PRO A 255 2.70 18.53 -20.65
C PRO A 255 1.42 18.76 -19.84
N ASP A 256 0.35 18.05 -20.17
CA ASP A 256 -0.96 18.06 -19.52
C ASP A 256 -1.20 16.88 -18.58
N ALA A 257 -0.15 16.15 -18.22
CA ALA A 257 -0.28 15.04 -17.26
C ALA A 257 -0.70 15.53 -15.88
N VAL A 258 -1.59 14.76 -15.24
CA VAL A 258 -1.85 14.86 -13.81
C VAL A 258 -0.85 13.99 -13.08
N ILE A 259 -0.25 14.52 -12.02
CA ILE A 259 0.70 13.80 -11.17
C ILE A 259 0.04 13.58 -9.82
N ALA A 260 -0.11 12.32 -9.42
CA ALA A 260 -0.57 11.93 -8.10
C ALA A 260 0.56 11.27 -7.32
N LEU A 261 0.70 11.60 -6.05
CA LEU A 261 1.63 10.97 -5.13
C LEU A 261 0.87 10.47 -3.92
N VAL A 262 1.10 9.21 -3.59
CA VAL A 262 0.44 8.51 -2.48
C VAL A 262 1.48 7.89 -1.54
N SER A 263 1.06 7.53 -0.35
CA SER A 263 1.63 6.42 0.40
C SER A 263 0.54 5.40 0.73
N ASP A 264 0.95 4.26 1.16
CA ASP A 264 0.10 3.13 1.51
C ASP A 264 -0.35 3.17 2.97
N HIS A 265 0.53 3.56 3.88
CA HIS A 265 0.28 3.70 5.31
C HIS A 265 1.17 4.80 5.94
N GLY A 266 0.93 5.03 7.22
CA GLY A 266 1.81 5.82 8.06
C GLY A 266 2.84 4.95 8.79
N PHE A 267 3.48 5.51 9.85
CA PHE A 267 4.58 4.85 10.55
C PHE A 267 4.66 5.30 12.02
N ALA A 268 5.08 4.40 12.92
CA ALA A 268 5.29 4.75 14.31
C ALA A 268 6.52 4.04 14.91
N PRO A 269 7.18 4.60 15.94
CA PRO A 269 8.25 3.92 16.63
C PRO A 269 7.72 2.68 17.36
N VAL A 270 8.56 1.66 17.51
CA VAL A 270 8.26 0.44 18.25
C VAL A 270 9.38 0.16 19.25
N SER A 271 9.01 -0.24 20.47
CA SER A 271 9.96 -0.52 21.55
C SER A 271 9.66 -1.82 22.28
N ARG A 272 8.53 -2.47 21.96
CA ARG A 272 8.08 -3.71 22.59
C ARG A 272 7.52 -4.66 21.56
N GLU A 273 7.66 -5.95 21.81
CA GLU A 273 7.08 -7.02 21.01
C GLU A 273 6.29 -7.99 21.88
N THR A 274 5.12 -8.42 21.39
CA THR A 274 4.32 -9.48 22.01
C THR A 274 4.17 -10.62 21.03
N ASN A 275 4.67 -11.80 21.41
CA ASN A 275 4.68 -12.97 20.56
C ASN A 275 3.44 -13.84 20.79
N LEU A 276 2.43 -13.67 19.93
CA LEU A 276 1.19 -14.44 19.99
C LEU A 276 1.40 -15.93 19.68
N PHE A 277 2.42 -16.31 18.89
CA PHE A 277 2.74 -17.72 18.64
C PHE A 277 3.11 -18.42 19.94
N ARG A 278 3.93 -17.79 20.80
CA ARG A 278 4.29 -18.34 22.10
C ARG A 278 3.06 -18.57 22.95
N ALA A 279 2.17 -17.60 23.05
CA ALA A 279 0.92 -17.73 23.80
C ALA A 279 0.02 -18.87 23.30
N PHE A 280 -0.02 -19.06 21.98
CA PHE A 280 -0.85 -20.10 21.35
C PHE A 280 -0.23 -21.49 21.49
N ILE A 281 1.10 -21.61 21.48
CA ILE A 281 1.81 -22.85 21.80
C ILE A 281 1.55 -23.23 23.26
N ASP A 282 1.69 -22.29 24.20
CA ASP A 282 1.44 -22.54 25.64
C ASP A 282 -0.02 -22.92 25.93
N ALA A 283 -0.96 -22.43 25.13
CA ALA A 283 -2.38 -22.77 25.23
C ALA A 283 -2.77 -24.06 24.50
N GLY A 284 -1.82 -24.75 23.86
CA GLY A 284 -2.07 -25.93 23.05
C GLY A 284 -2.98 -25.66 21.84
N LEU A 285 -2.87 -24.48 21.25
CA LEU A 285 -3.51 -24.12 19.99
C LEU A 285 -2.59 -24.33 18.80
N ILE A 286 -1.29 -24.41 19.04
CA ILE A 286 -0.23 -24.80 18.11
C ILE A 286 0.58 -25.89 18.76
N THR A 287 0.78 -27.01 18.06
CA THR A 287 1.65 -28.11 18.50
C THR A 287 2.90 -28.12 17.63
N LEU A 288 4.07 -28.12 18.27
CA LEU A 288 5.35 -28.25 17.60
C LEU A 288 5.84 -29.71 17.63
N GLY A 289 6.47 -30.14 16.55
CA GLY A 289 7.22 -31.35 16.46
C GLY A 289 8.56 -31.29 17.23
N PRO A 290 9.29 -32.41 17.33
CA PRO A 290 10.61 -32.43 17.96
C PRO A 290 11.66 -31.55 17.28
N ASP A 291 11.44 -31.19 16.02
CA ASP A 291 12.28 -30.33 15.21
C ASP A 291 11.90 -28.83 15.35
N GLY A 292 10.94 -28.49 16.21
CA GLY A 292 10.45 -27.14 16.43
C GLY A 292 9.52 -26.60 15.33
N ARG A 293 9.18 -27.42 14.33
CA ARG A 293 8.23 -27.05 13.27
C ARG A 293 6.79 -27.26 13.73
N VAL A 294 5.87 -26.54 13.09
CA VAL A 294 4.43 -26.73 13.35
C VAL A 294 4.01 -28.12 12.86
N GLN A 295 3.59 -28.98 13.78
CA GLN A 295 3.03 -30.30 13.50
C GLN A 295 1.52 -30.23 13.27
N SER A 296 0.81 -29.46 14.10
CA SER A 296 -0.63 -29.22 13.97
C SER A 296 -1.01 -27.87 14.58
N TRP A 297 -2.17 -27.36 14.18
CA TRP A 297 -2.69 -26.10 14.69
C TRP A 297 -4.22 -26.11 14.75
N GLU A 298 -4.76 -25.41 15.73
CA GLU A 298 -6.19 -25.13 15.90
C GLU A 298 -6.50 -23.65 15.67
N ALA A 299 -5.57 -22.77 16.04
CA ALA A 299 -5.60 -21.35 15.74
C ALA A 299 -4.19 -20.82 15.48
N MET A 300 -4.04 -19.93 14.50
CA MET A 300 -2.74 -19.45 14.05
C MET A 300 -2.76 -17.91 13.94
N PRO A 301 -1.82 -17.23 14.60
CA PRO A 301 -1.58 -15.81 14.36
C PRO A 301 -1.02 -15.54 12.95
N TRP A 302 -1.48 -14.47 12.35
CA TRP A 302 -0.96 -13.92 11.09
C TRP A 302 -0.56 -12.46 11.34
N PRO A 303 0.70 -12.20 11.75
CA PRO A 303 1.18 -10.88 12.15
C PRO A 303 1.16 -9.86 11.02
N SER A 304 0.89 -8.62 11.38
CA SER A 304 0.81 -7.46 10.50
C SER A 304 1.49 -6.24 11.16
N GLY A 305 2.67 -6.40 11.74
CA GLY A 305 3.35 -5.33 12.48
C GLY A 305 2.60 -4.96 13.78
N GLY A 306 1.94 -3.80 13.81
CA GLY A 306 1.19 -3.33 14.99
C GLY A 306 -0.13 -4.07 15.26
N SER A 307 -0.48 -5.09 14.48
CA SER A 307 -1.67 -5.91 14.66
C SER A 307 -1.44 -7.35 14.22
N ALA A 308 -2.42 -8.23 14.43
CA ALA A 308 -2.40 -9.61 13.94
C ALA A 308 -3.81 -10.12 13.68
N ALA A 309 -4.02 -10.74 12.52
CA ALA A 309 -5.19 -11.59 12.29
C ALA A 309 -5.01 -12.92 13.02
N ILE A 310 -6.09 -13.49 13.53
CA ILE A 310 -6.11 -14.82 14.14
C ILE A 310 -7.04 -15.69 13.30
N VAL A 311 -6.45 -16.69 12.64
CA VAL A 311 -7.19 -17.65 11.84
C VAL A 311 -7.45 -18.90 12.69
N VAL A 312 -8.70 -19.32 12.79
CA VAL A 312 -9.13 -20.53 13.50
C VAL A 312 -9.39 -21.64 12.48
N ALA A 313 -8.82 -22.81 12.66
CA ALA A 313 -8.88 -23.92 11.71
C ALA A 313 -10.32 -24.40 11.44
N ARG A 314 -11.18 -24.31 12.44
CA ARG A 314 -12.60 -24.67 12.38
C ARG A 314 -13.46 -23.50 12.88
N PRO A 315 -13.74 -22.48 12.03
CA PRO A 315 -14.44 -21.26 12.46
C PRO A 315 -15.86 -21.50 12.96
N GLY A 316 -16.50 -22.63 12.62
CA GLY A 316 -17.82 -23.02 13.14
C GLY A 316 -17.78 -23.75 14.51
N ASP A 317 -16.61 -24.08 15.03
CA ASP A 317 -16.45 -24.76 16.33
C ASP A 317 -16.50 -23.74 17.48
N ILE A 318 -17.67 -23.67 18.14
CA ILE A 318 -17.93 -22.70 19.21
C ILE A 318 -16.98 -22.90 20.40
N ALA A 319 -16.65 -24.14 20.73
CA ALA A 319 -15.76 -24.45 21.86
C ALA A 319 -14.33 -23.97 21.54
N LEU A 320 -13.86 -24.18 20.32
CA LEU A 320 -12.58 -23.70 19.88
C LEU A 320 -12.52 -22.17 19.82
N GLN A 321 -13.57 -21.52 19.26
CA GLN A 321 -13.68 -20.04 19.24
C GLN A 321 -13.61 -19.49 20.67
N LYS A 322 -14.32 -20.12 21.61
CA LYS A 322 -14.27 -19.72 23.02
C LYS A 322 -12.88 -19.89 23.61
N LYS A 323 -12.22 -21.03 23.36
CA LYS A 323 -10.84 -21.29 23.84
C LYS A 323 -9.87 -20.21 23.35
N VAL A 324 -9.94 -19.83 22.06
CA VAL A 324 -9.11 -18.75 21.48
C VAL A 324 -9.43 -17.41 22.11
N SER A 325 -10.72 -17.07 22.21
CA SER A 325 -11.18 -15.83 22.85
C SER A 325 -10.70 -15.71 24.30
N ASP A 326 -10.76 -16.79 25.08
CA ASP A 326 -10.30 -16.83 26.48
C ASP A 326 -8.78 -16.57 26.56
N VAL A 327 -7.99 -17.13 25.63
CA VAL A 327 -6.54 -16.86 25.55
C VAL A 327 -6.28 -15.38 25.26
N LEU A 328 -6.93 -14.83 24.24
CA LEU A 328 -6.76 -13.44 23.84
C LEU A 328 -7.21 -12.46 24.93
N ASN A 329 -8.32 -12.75 25.62
CA ASN A 329 -8.82 -11.91 26.71
C ASN A 329 -7.90 -11.96 27.94
N ARG A 330 -7.31 -13.11 28.28
CA ARG A 330 -6.29 -13.19 29.34
C ARG A 330 -5.06 -12.35 29.00
N LEU A 331 -4.59 -12.43 27.75
CA LEU A 331 -3.49 -11.59 27.27
C LEU A 331 -3.84 -10.10 27.36
N LYS A 332 -5.05 -9.70 26.89
CA LYS A 332 -5.50 -8.32 26.94
C LYS A 332 -5.62 -7.77 28.37
N ALA A 333 -5.95 -8.63 29.33
CA ALA A 333 -6.03 -8.26 30.74
C ALA A 333 -4.64 -8.00 31.37
N ASP A 334 -3.56 -8.52 30.79
CA ASP A 334 -2.19 -8.20 31.16
C ASP A 334 -1.73 -6.91 30.47
N PRO A 335 -1.51 -5.80 31.19
CA PRO A 335 -1.03 -4.55 30.58
C PRO A 335 0.29 -4.70 29.82
N SER A 336 1.11 -5.70 30.15
CA SER A 336 2.40 -5.97 29.52
C SER A 336 2.24 -6.47 28.08
N SER A 337 1.10 -7.05 27.75
CA SER A 337 0.80 -7.56 26.39
C SER A 337 0.70 -6.42 25.36
N GLY A 338 0.38 -5.21 25.79
CA GLY A 338 0.15 -4.09 24.90
C GLY A 338 -1.10 -4.25 23.99
N ILE A 339 -1.93 -5.26 24.18
CA ILE A 339 -3.17 -5.42 23.40
C ILE A 339 -4.14 -4.29 23.77
N ALA A 340 -4.53 -3.51 22.76
CA ALA A 340 -5.49 -2.42 22.90
C ALA A 340 -6.92 -2.88 22.61
N GLU A 341 -7.09 -3.62 21.52
CA GLU A 341 -8.40 -3.97 20.99
C GLU A 341 -8.38 -5.37 20.35
N ILE A 342 -9.51 -6.04 20.36
CA ILE A 342 -9.70 -7.33 19.67
C ILE A 342 -11.04 -7.23 18.93
N LEU A 343 -11.02 -7.28 17.60
CA LEU A 343 -12.23 -7.33 16.79
C LEU A 343 -12.70 -8.77 16.62
N ILE A 344 -14.00 -8.94 16.56
CA ILE A 344 -14.71 -10.17 16.22
C ILE A 344 -15.14 -10.16 14.74
N PRO A 345 -15.62 -11.27 14.15
CA PRO A 345 -15.85 -11.37 12.71
C PRO A 345 -16.77 -10.29 12.12
N ILE A 346 -17.83 -9.87 12.85
CA ILE A 346 -18.73 -8.82 12.38
C ILE A 346 -18.01 -7.46 12.27
N GLU A 347 -17.16 -7.14 13.22
CA GLU A 347 -16.39 -5.88 13.26
C GLU A 347 -15.29 -5.89 12.19
N ILE A 348 -14.63 -7.05 12.00
CA ILE A 348 -13.66 -7.26 10.92
C ILE A 348 -14.32 -7.02 9.56
N GLY A 349 -15.52 -7.59 9.35
CA GLY A 349 -16.30 -7.39 8.12
C GLY A 349 -16.68 -5.93 7.89
N GLN A 350 -17.13 -5.21 8.94
CA GLN A 350 -17.44 -3.78 8.88
C GLN A 350 -16.22 -2.93 8.54
N ALA A 351 -15.03 -3.32 9.02
CA ALA A 351 -13.77 -2.68 8.70
C ALA A 351 -13.21 -3.06 7.31
N GLY A 352 -13.87 -3.97 6.57
CA GLY A 352 -13.38 -4.48 5.29
C GLY A 352 -12.10 -5.30 5.39
N GLY A 353 -11.85 -5.89 6.57
CA GLY A 353 -10.66 -6.70 6.87
C GLY A 353 -10.73 -8.12 6.32
N ASN A 354 -9.73 -8.93 6.65
CA ASN A 354 -9.57 -10.30 6.19
C ASN A 354 -10.72 -11.22 6.66
N PRO A 355 -11.54 -11.79 5.76
CA PRO A 355 -12.66 -12.66 6.14
C PRO A 355 -12.23 -14.05 6.68
N LEU A 356 -10.96 -14.42 6.55
CA LEU A 356 -10.42 -15.64 7.14
C LEU A 356 -10.15 -15.48 8.64
N ALA A 357 -10.05 -14.25 9.13
CA ALA A 357 -9.76 -13.97 10.53
C ALA A 357 -11.01 -14.18 11.41
N SER A 358 -10.89 -15.01 12.44
CA SER A 358 -11.89 -15.16 13.50
C SER A 358 -11.76 -14.08 14.58
N PHE A 359 -10.56 -13.53 14.74
CA PHE A 359 -10.27 -12.37 15.59
C PHE A 359 -9.22 -11.50 14.91
N TYR A 360 -9.20 -10.20 15.26
CA TYR A 360 -8.13 -9.31 14.84
C TYR A 360 -7.63 -8.54 16.07
N VAL A 361 -6.37 -8.72 16.40
CA VAL A 361 -5.72 -8.10 17.57
C VAL A 361 -5.03 -6.82 17.14
N ASN A 362 -5.33 -5.70 17.79
CA ASN A 362 -4.61 -4.43 17.66
C ASN A 362 -3.79 -4.18 18.91
N PHE A 363 -2.53 -3.82 18.73
CA PHE A 363 -1.68 -3.43 19.85
C PHE A 363 -1.72 -1.91 20.08
N LYS A 364 -1.28 -1.49 21.25
CA LYS A 364 -1.00 -0.06 21.52
C LYS A 364 0.17 0.39 20.66
N ILE A 365 0.16 1.63 20.19
CA ILE A 365 1.31 2.22 19.51
C ILE A 365 2.57 2.00 20.35
N GLY A 366 3.66 1.62 19.70
CA GLY A 366 4.90 1.23 20.36
C GLY A 366 5.04 -0.26 20.69
N THR A 367 3.99 -1.06 20.49
CA THR A 367 4.04 -2.53 20.62
C THR A 367 3.72 -3.18 19.28
N SER A 368 4.52 -4.16 18.84
CA SER A 368 4.32 -4.96 17.63
C SER A 368 4.02 -6.42 17.94
N ALA A 369 3.44 -7.13 16.97
CA ALA A 369 3.30 -8.58 16.98
C ALA A 369 4.64 -9.24 16.64
N GLY A 370 5.05 -10.21 17.45
CA GLY A 370 6.25 -11.02 17.19
C GLY A 370 6.04 -12.08 16.09
N GLY A 371 7.14 -12.45 15.43
CA GLY A 371 7.15 -13.48 14.39
C GLY A 371 7.26 -14.91 14.96
N PHE A 372 6.94 -15.92 14.13
CA PHE A 372 7.08 -17.33 14.52
C PHE A 372 8.52 -17.71 14.88
N ALA A 373 9.51 -17.19 14.16
CA ALA A 373 10.92 -17.48 14.41
C ALA A 373 11.39 -17.08 15.83
N ASP A 374 10.68 -16.17 16.48
CA ASP A 374 11.01 -15.65 17.81
C ASP A 374 10.19 -16.32 18.94
N GLN A 375 9.33 -17.30 18.62
CA GLN A 375 8.46 -17.95 19.61
C GLN A 375 9.20 -18.60 20.79
N GLY A 376 10.45 -19.01 20.60
CA GLY A 376 11.31 -19.55 21.65
C GLY A 376 11.89 -18.51 22.62
N LYS A 377 11.81 -17.22 22.29
CA LYS A 377 12.37 -16.11 23.09
C LYS A 377 11.44 -15.62 24.22
N GLY A 378 10.26 -16.19 24.35
CA GLY A 378 9.27 -15.84 25.36
C GLY A 378 8.08 -15.07 24.78
N LEU A 379 7.15 -14.67 25.68
CA LEU A 379 5.92 -13.98 25.31
C LEU A 379 6.15 -12.48 24.99
N PHE A 380 7.07 -11.86 25.70
CA PHE A 380 7.41 -10.45 25.54
C PHE A 380 8.90 -10.27 25.20
N GLY A 381 9.21 -9.35 24.31
CA GLY A 381 10.58 -9.11 23.86
C GLY A 381 10.82 -7.69 23.37
N ALA A 382 12.07 -7.46 22.97
CA ALA A 382 12.45 -6.28 22.21
C ALA A 382 12.24 -6.56 20.72
N PRO A 383 11.64 -5.62 19.98
CA PRO A 383 11.48 -5.78 18.55
C PRO A 383 12.82 -5.71 17.83
N LYS A 384 12.92 -6.37 16.67
CA LYS A 384 14.08 -6.25 15.78
C LYS A 384 14.13 -4.85 15.15
N ASN A 385 12.99 -4.35 14.73
CA ASN A 385 12.85 -3.05 14.11
C ASN A 385 12.67 -1.96 15.16
N LYS A 386 13.07 -0.72 14.83
CA LYS A 386 12.88 0.45 15.69
C LYS A 386 11.62 1.24 15.37
N GLY A 387 11.03 1.00 14.21
CA GLY A 387 9.73 1.51 13.79
C GLY A 387 8.98 0.45 13.01
N THR A 388 7.66 0.60 12.94
CA THR A 388 6.79 -0.28 12.16
C THR A 388 5.46 0.42 11.83
N HIS A 389 4.61 -0.27 11.12
CA HIS A 389 3.24 0.10 10.75
C HIS A 389 2.30 -1.07 11.04
N GLY A 390 1.09 -1.09 10.47
CA GLY A 390 0.17 -2.24 10.58
C GLY A 390 -0.76 -2.19 11.78
N TRP A 391 -0.78 -1.11 12.57
CA TRP A 391 -1.88 -0.89 13.53
C TRP A 391 -3.19 -0.62 12.78
N PHE A 392 -4.30 -0.66 13.51
CA PHE A 392 -5.60 -0.39 12.90
C PHE A 392 -5.64 1.00 12.26
N PRO A 393 -6.33 1.15 11.11
CA PRO A 393 -6.32 2.38 10.33
C PRO A 393 -6.99 3.58 11.03
N ALA A 394 -7.62 3.36 12.20
CA ALA A 394 -8.13 4.43 13.04
C ALA A 394 -7.01 5.22 13.74
N ALA A 395 -5.84 4.61 13.98
CA ALA A 395 -4.71 5.28 14.62
C ALA A 395 -4.19 6.45 13.75
N PRO A 396 -4.01 7.67 14.32
CA PRO A 396 -3.50 8.81 13.55
C PRO A 396 -2.13 8.56 12.93
N GLU A 397 -1.28 7.78 13.58
CA GLU A 397 0.06 7.40 13.13
C GLU A 397 0.02 6.58 11.85
N MET A 398 -1.10 5.90 11.57
CA MET A 398 -1.29 5.08 10.36
C MET A 398 -1.85 5.87 9.17
N ARG A 399 -2.06 7.17 9.31
CA ARG A 399 -2.50 8.01 8.19
C ARG A 399 -1.46 8.02 7.09
N ALA A 400 -1.90 7.68 5.89
CA ALA A 400 -1.14 7.74 4.66
C ALA A 400 -1.24 9.13 4.00
N THR A 401 -0.44 9.36 2.98
CA THR A 401 -0.36 10.61 2.21
C THR A 401 -1.14 10.50 0.90
N PHE A 402 -1.79 11.60 0.50
CA PHE A 402 -2.32 11.82 -0.85
C PHE A 402 -2.08 13.26 -1.28
N LEU A 403 -1.35 13.41 -2.37
CA LEU A 403 -1.01 14.68 -3.01
C LEU A 403 -1.33 14.56 -4.50
N ILE A 404 -1.86 15.61 -5.11
CA ILE A 404 -2.17 15.60 -6.53
C ILE A 404 -2.03 16.99 -7.13
N MET A 405 -1.47 17.10 -8.34
CA MET A 405 -1.35 18.36 -9.08
C MET A 405 -1.49 18.13 -10.59
N GLY A 406 -1.91 19.15 -11.31
CA GLY A 406 -2.06 19.11 -12.76
C GLY A 406 -3.34 19.77 -13.24
N PRO A 407 -3.68 19.64 -14.53
CA PRO A 407 -4.90 20.20 -15.09
C PRO A 407 -6.16 19.75 -14.33
N GLY A 408 -7.07 20.67 -14.09
CA GLY A 408 -8.33 20.40 -13.36
C GLY A 408 -8.19 20.22 -11.85
N VAL A 409 -6.96 20.28 -11.29
CA VAL A 409 -6.71 20.22 -9.84
C VAL A 409 -6.53 21.64 -9.29
N PRO A 410 -7.34 22.07 -8.30
CA PRO A 410 -7.21 23.41 -7.71
C PRO A 410 -5.93 23.52 -6.88
N LYS A 411 -5.26 24.66 -6.98
CA LYS A 411 -4.01 24.94 -6.26
C LYS A 411 -4.26 25.24 -4.78
N GLY A 412 -3.38 24.75 -3.91
CA GLY A 412 -3.43 24.98 -2.46
C GLY A 412 -4.67 24.39 -1.78
N ARG A 413 -5.33 23.41 -2.39
CA ARG A 413 -6.60 22.85 -1.90
C ARG A 413 -6.37 21.78 -0.86
N ALA A 414 -6.74 22.07 0.41
CA ALA A 414 -6.84 21.06 1.45
C ALA A 414 -8.15 20.26 1.29
N LEU A 415 -8.05 18.94 1.27
CA LEU A 415 -9.17 18.00 1.11
C LEU A 415 -9.73 17.50 2.45
N GLY A 416 -9.05 17.78 3.56
CA GLY A 416 -9.33 17.15 4.85
C GLY A 416 -8.82 15.71 4.90
N GLU A 417 -9.33 14.92 5.85
CA GLU A 417 -9.08 13.47 5.90
C GLU A 417 -9.94 12.78 4.84
N ILE A 418 -9.33 11.85 4.09
CA ILE A 418 -9.99 11.09 3.02
C ILE A 418 -9.90 9.59 3.27
N ASP A 419 -10.77 8.82 2.62
CA ASP A 419 -10.71 7.36 2.58
C ASP A 419 -9.78 6.91 1.45
N GLN A 420 -8.87 5.96 1.72
CA GLN A 420 -7.93 5.42 0.73
C GLN A 420 -8.64 4.83 -0.49
N ARG A 421 -9.81 4.22 -0.30
CA ARG A 421 -10.63 3.64 -1.38
C ARG A 421 -11.17 4.68 -2.37
N ALA A 422 -11.23 5.95 -1.99
CA ALA A 422 -11.66 7.03 -2.88
C ALA A 422 -10.60 7.44 -3.91
N ILE A 423 -9.33 7.05 -3.72
CA ILE A 423 -8.22 7.45 -4.58
C ILE A 423 -8.36 6.81 -5.98
N ALA A 424 -8.49 5.49 -6.06
CA ALA A 424 -8.59 4.79 -7.35
C ALA A 424 -9.74 5.32 -8.26
N PRO A 425 -11.00 5.49 -7.80
CA PRO A 425 -12.06 6.03 -8.64
C PRO A 425 -11.84 7.51 -9.00
N THR A 426 -11.12 8.27 -8.18
CA THR A 426 -10.69 9.64 -8.53
C THR A 426 -9.74 9.64 -9.72
N LEU A 427 -8.70 8.80 -9.65
CA LEU A 427 -7.68 8.67 -10.70
C LEU A 427 -8.27 8.10 -11.99
N ALA A 428 -9.16 7.11 -11.89
CA ALA A 428 -9.88 6.58 -13.06
C ALA A 428 -10.65 7.69 -13.80
N ARG A 429 -11.38 8.53 -13.06
CA ARG A 429 -12.13 9.65 -13.66
C ARG A 429 -11.21 10.66 -14.35
N ILE A 430 -10.04 10.97 -13.78
CA ILE A 430 -9.05 11.88 -14.39
C ILE A 430 -8.55 11.33 -15.72
N MET A 431 -8.34 10.03 -15.82
CA MET A 431 -7.94 9.35 -17.06
C MET A 431 -9.08 9.11 -18.05
N GLY A 432 -10.32 9.52 -17.74
CA GLY A 432 -11.48 9.18 -18.56
C GLY A 432 -11.85 7.70 -18.52
N ALA A 433 -11.31 6.95 -17.56
CA ALA A 433 -11.56 5.54 -17.36
C ALA A 433 -12.69 5.29 -16.33
N SER A 434 -13.25 4.07 -16.32
CA SER A 434 -14.32 3.67 -15.40
C SER A 434 -13.86 2.55 -14.48
N LEU A 435 -13.97 2.76 -13.18
CA LEU A 435 -13.70 1.75 -12.13
C LEU A 435 -14.99 1.49 -11.34
N ARG A 436 -15.92 0.73 -11.98
CA ARG A 436 -17.28 0.50 -11.44
C ARG A 436 -17.33 -0.34 -10.17
N THR A 437 -16.26 -1.03 -9.85
CA THR A 437 -16.15 -1.90 -8.66
C THR A 437 -15.79 -1.15 -7.39
N ALA A 438 -15.36 0.11 -7.49
CA ALA A 438 -14.98 0.93 -6.33
C ALA A 438 -16.10 0.98 -5.28
N GLU A 439 -15.73 0.89 -4.00
CA GLU A 439 -16.69 0.85 -2.87
C GLU A 439 -17.21 2.23 -2.49
N VAL A 440 -16.44 3.26 -2.76
CA VAL A 440 -16.78 4.64 -2.41
C VAL A 440 -16.60 5.55 -3.62
N PRO A 441 -17.33 6.67 -3.69
CA PRO A 441 -17.15 7.61 -4.80
C PRO A 441 -15.75 8.26 -4.79
N GLY A 442 -15.26 8.60 -5.98
CA GLY A 442 -14.03 9.39 -6.10
C GLY A 442 -14.20 10.81 -5.56
N LEU A 443 -13.06 11.40 -5.17
CA LEU A 443 -12.98 12.77 -4.65
C LEU A 443 -13.43 13.78 -5.73
N ARG A 444 -14.05 14.86 -5.29
CA ARG A 444 -14.36 16.03 -6.12
C ARG A 444 -13.51 17.20 -5.65
N PHE A 445 -12.86 17.85 -6.58
CA PHE A 445 -12.01 19.02 -6.32
C PHE A 445 -12.77 20.32 -6.54
#